data_a7cecad88d7d6116b8692cef323feb1e
#
_entry.id   a7cecad88d7d6116b8692cef323feb1e
#
_cell.length_a   1.000
_cell.length_b   1.000
_cell.length_c   1.000
_cell.angle_alpha   90.00
_cell.angle_beta   90.00
_cell.angle_gamma   90.00
#
_symmetry.space_group_name_H-M   'P 1'
#
loop_
_entity.id
_entity.type
_entity.pdbx_description
1 polymer ?
#
loop_
_entity_poly.entity_id
_entity_poly.type
_entity_poly.pdbx_seq_one_letter_code
_entity_poly.pdbx_strand_id
1 'polypeptide(L)'
;IAGIFDALDIENDDVFRSASGLADGLGLTGDGSCGALVGGAMAISYLFGREKKDFSDMMKPMRSYIMAKRLHDRFVEQYGSCRCYDIQNRLMGRTFNLYETSELEKAIEAKMPAHCSKVVGTAARLATELILDEMERQKPRNEG
;
A
#
# COMPACT_ATOMS: atom_id res chain seq x y z
N ILE A 1 -4.73 3.09 2.36
CA ILE A 1 -4.70 3.65 3.74
C ILE A 1 -6.11 3.72 4.29
N ALA A 2 -7.06 4.45 3.65
CA ALA A 2 -8.41 4.63 4.19
C ALA A 2 -9.04 3.31 4.66
N GLY A 3 -9.21 2.33 3.78
CA GLY A 3 -9.85 1.07 4.16
C GLY A 3 -9.10 0.26 5.26
N ILE A 4 -7.80 0.48 5.44
CA ILE A 4 -7.05 -0.10 6.57
C ILE A 4 -7.41 0.65 7.86
N PHE A 5 -7.44 1.96 7.80
CA PHE A 5 -7.76 2.81 8.95
C PHE A 5 -9.20 2.64 9.39
N ASP A 6 -10.15 2.56 8.45
CA ASP A 6 -11.55 2.25 8.75
C ASP A 6 -11.70 0.89 9.47
N ALA A 7 -10.98 -0.13 8.99
CA ALA A 7 -11.01 -1.47 9.60
C ALA A 7 -10.38 -1.53 11.01
N LEU A 8 -9.55 -0.56 11.36
CA LEU A 8 -8.84 -0.48 12.64
C LEU A 8 -9.38 0.63 13.56
N ASP A 9 -10.44 1.32 13.15
CA ASP A 9 -11.03 2.46 13.86
C ASP A 9 -10.00 3.58 14.13
N ILE A 10 -9.20 3.92 13.10
CA ILE A 10 -8.16 4.95 13.14
C ILE A 10 -8.58 6.12 12.26
N GLU A 11 -8.54 7.33 12.81
CA GLU A 11 -8.70 8.57 12.07
C GLU A 11 -7.37 9.34 12.04
N ASN A 12 -6.81 9.55 10.85
CA ASN A 12 -5.60 10.37 10.67
C ASN A 12 -5.49 10.94 9.25
N ASP A 13 -6.04 12.12 9.06
CA ASP A 13 -6.04 12.84 7.79
C ASP A 13 -4.64 13.24 7.32
N ASP A 14 -3.70 13.46 8.22
CA ASP A 14 -2.34 13.86 7.85
C ASP A 14 -1.59 12.72 7.18
N VAL A 15 -1.74 11.50 7.69
CA VAL A 15 -1.19 10.29 7.06
C VAL A 15 -1.87 10.04 5.72
N PHE A 16 -3.19 10.15 5.64
CA PHE A 16 -3.94 9.97 4.41
C PHE A 16 -3.52 10.99 3.35
N ARG A 17 -3.46 12.28 3.72
CA ARG A 17 -3.04 13.38 2.84
C ARG A 17 -1.61 13.21 2.33
N SER A 18 -0.68 12.78 3.18
CA SER A 18 0.72 12.57 2.82
C SER A 18 0.93 11.48 1.77
N ALA A 19 -0.05 10.58 1.59
CA ALA A 19 -0.01 9.52 0.58
C ALA A 19 -0.50 9.96 -0.81
N SER A 20 -1.06 11.15 -0.97
CA SER A 20 -1.71 11.58 -2.23
C SER A 20 -0.77 11.52 -3.44
N GLY A 21 0.50 11.88 -3.27
CA GLY A 21 1.51 11.84 -4.33
C GLY A 21 1.97 10.44 -4.73
N LEU A 22 1.58 9.40 -4.00
CA LEU A 22 2.00 8.02 -4.27
C LEU A 22 1.12 7.29 -5.29
N ALA A 23 0.06 7.95 -5.75
CA ALA A 23 -0.87 7.39 -6.72
C ALA A 23 -0.17 7.00 -8.03
N ASP A 24 -0.60 5.87 -8.58
CA ASP A 24 -0.19 5.34 -9.89
C ASP A 24 1.33 5.34 -10.10
N GLY A 25 2.04 4.73 -9.16
CA GLY A 25 3.49 4.57 -9.25
C GLY A 25 4.29 5.85 -9.01
N LEU A 26 3.79 6.73 -8.15
CA LEU A 26 4.32 8.06 -7.81
C LEU A 26 3.94 9.10 -8.86
N GLY A 27 3.05 10.01 -8.48
CA GLY A 27 2.65 11.14 -9.33
C GLY A 27 2.11 10.72 -10.70
N LEU A 28 1.34 9.66 -10.77
CA LEU A 28 0.71 9.12 -11.99
C LEU A 28 1.69 8.72 -13.11
N THR A 29 2.94 8.38 -12.77
CA THR A 29 3.96 8.00 -13.77
C THR A 29 3.88 6.53 -14.19
N GLY A 30 3.24 5.69 -13.42
CA GLY A 30 3.26 4.23 -13.60
C GLY A 30 4.61 3.58 -13.27
N ASP A 31 5.68 4.33 -13.10
CA ASP A 31 7.06 3.83 -13.06
C ASP A 31 7.49 3.30 -11.69
N GLY A 32 6.92 3.84 -10.63
CA GLY A 32 7.22 3.41 -9.25
C GLY A 32 6.37 2.24 -8.77
N SER A 33 6.54 1.89 -7.50
CA SER A 33 5.71 0.88 -6.85
C SER A 33 4.24 1.30 -6.82
N CYS A 34 3.35 0.32 -6.95
CA CYS A 34 1.91 0.55 -6.91
C CYS A 34 1.51 1.29 -5.61
N GLY A 35 0.75 2.38 -5.75
CA GLY A 35 0.30 3.20 -4.63
C GLY A 35 -0.52 2.42 -3.59
N ALA A 36 -1.21 1.34 -4.01
CA ALA A 36 -1.91 0.44 -3.10
C ALA A 36 -0.94 -0.28 -2.15
N LEU A 37 0.16 -0.81 -2.68
CA LEU A 37 1.21 -1.45 -1.90
C LEU A 37 1.90 -0.48 -0.95
N VAL A 38 2.30 0.70 -1.48
CA VAL A 38 2.99 1.73 -0.68
C VAL A 38 2.07 2.27 0.41
N GLY A 39 0.78 2.49 0.13
CA GLY A 39 -0.20 2.91 1.12
C GLY A 39 -0.37 1.89 2.25
N GLY A 40 -0.35 0.59 1.93
CA GLY A 40 -0.33 -0.47 2.94
C GLY A 40 0.93 -0.44 3.82
N ALA A 41 2.10 -0.24 3.19
CA ALA A 41 3.36 -0.10 3.91
C ALA A 41 3.39 1.16 4.81
N MET A 42 2.77 2.26 4.36
CA MET A 42 2.62 3.47 5.18
C MET A 42 1.76 3.22 6.41
N ALA A 43 0.62 2.52 6.28
CA ALA A 43 -0.23 2.18 7.42
C ALA A 43 0.52 1.29 8.43
N ILE A 44 1.27 0.30 7.96
CA ILE A 44 2.16 -0.52 8.81
C ILE A 44 3.19 0.36 9.53
N SER A 45 3.83 1.27 8.79
CA SER A 45 4.87 2.14 9.36
C SER A 45 4.32 3.17 10.34
N TYR A 46 3.10 3.64 10.14
CA TYR A 46 2.40 4.50 11.09
C TYR A 46 2.24 3.83 12.45
N LEU A 47 1.90 2.53 12.47
CA LEU A 47 1.65 1.78 13.70
C LEU A 47 2.92 1.21 14.34
N PHE A 48 3.90 0.81 13.55
CA PHE A 48 5.06 0.03 14.01
C PHE A 48 6.41 0.63 13.63
N GLY A 49 6.43 1.82 13.02
CA GLY A 49 7.64 2.54 12.66
C GLY A 49 8.32 3.22 13.86
N ARG A 50 9.40 3.93 13.59
CA ARG A 50 10.09 4.73 14.60
C ARG A 50 9.64 6.18 14.56
N GLU A 51 9.69 6.84 15.70
CA GLU A 51 9.49 8.28 15.82
C GLU A 51 10.77 9.05 15.44
N LYS A 52 10.62 10.33 15.13
CA LYS A 52 11.75 11.21 14.78
C LYS A 52 12.84 11.27 15.88
N LYS A 53 12.44 11.23 17.17
CA LYS A 53 13.37 11.20 18.31
C LYS A 53 14.29 9.98 18.30
N ASP A 54 13.85 8.87 17.69
CA ASP A 54 14.57 7.60 17.59
C ASP A 54 15.35 7.48 16.26
N PHE A 55 15.58 8.61 15.55
CA PHE A 55 16.13 8.58 14.18
C PHE A 55 17.47 7.85 14.08
N SER A 56 18.35 7.96 15.08
CA SER A 56 19.66 7.32 15.11
C SER A 56 19.60 5.80 15.44
N ASP A 57 18.48 5.30 15.95
CA ASP A 57 18.31 3.89 16.24
C ASP A 57 17.90 3.13 14.98
N MET A 58 18.89 2.47 14.35
CA MET A 58 18.69 1.71 13.12
C MET A 58 17.84 0.44 13.32
N MET A 59 17.73 -0.06 14.55
CA MET A 59 16.97 -1.29 14.85
C MET A 59 15.52 -1.00 15.18
N LYS A 60 15.20 0.21 15.64
CA LYS A 60 13.85 0.61 16.02
C LYS A 60 12.78 0.34 14.95
N PRO A 61 13.01 0.63 13.65
CA PRO A 61 12.02 0.39 12.60
C PRO A 61 11.99 -1.03 12.05
N MET A 62 12.82 -1.96 12.56
CA MET A 62 12.96 -3.32 12.00
C MET A 62 11.62 -4.07 11.92
N ARG A 63 10.74 -3.84 12.88
CA ARG A 63 9.40 -4.45 12.86
C ARG A 63 8.61 -4.00 11.64
N SER A 64 8.52 -2.69 11.39
CA SER A 64 7.82 -2.18 10.21
C SER A 64 8.47 -2.64 8.90
N TYR A 65 9.79 -2.75 8.85
CA TYR A 65 10.49 -3.25 7.67
C TYR A 65 10.15 -4.72 7.37
N ILE A 66 10.15 -5.58 8.38
CA ILE A 66 9.78 -6.99 8.23
C ILE A 66 8.33 -7.13 7.78
N MET A 67 7.42 -6.35 8.36
CA MET A 67 6.00 -6.40 8.00
C MET A 67 5.78 -5.86 6.58
N ALA A 68 6.40 -4.74 6.21
CA ALA A 68 6.33 -4.19 4.86
C ALA A 68 6.92 -5.15 3.82
N LYS A 69 8.01 -5.85 4.14
CA LYS A 69 8.54 -6.91 3.28
C LYS A 69 7.54 -8.06 3.08
N ARG A 70 6.90 -8.51 4.15
CA ARG A 70 5.86 -9.55 4.04
C ARG A 70 4.68 -9.10 3.18
N LEU A 71 4.26 -7.85 3.32
CA LEU A 71 3.23 -7.26 2.47
C LEU A 71 3.68 -7.25 1.00
N HIS A 72 4.89 -6.77 0.74
CA HIS A 72 5.49 -6.77 -0.60
C HIS A 72 5.51 -8.16 -1.22
N ASP A 73 6.04 -9.15 -0.50
CA ASP A 73 6.18 -10.51 -1.02
C ASP A 73 4.81 -11.13 -1.37
N ARG A 74 3.80 -11.01 -0.48
CA ARG A 74 2.44 -11.47 -0.73
C ARG A 74 1.76 -10.72 -1.89
N PHE A 75 2.03 -9.44 -2.03
CA PHE A 75 1.51 -8.63 -3.13
C PHE A 75 2.12 -9.04 -4.47
N VAL A 76 3.44 -9.24 -4.52
CA VAL A 76 4.15 -9.69 -5.72
C VAL A 76 3.74 -11.12 -6.11
N GLU A 77 3.53 -12.01 -5.14
CA GLU A 77 2.99 -13.34 -5.41
C GLU A 77 1.65 -13.26 -6.16
N GLN A 78 0.79 -12.32 -5.81
CA GLN A 78 -0.53 -12.17 -6.42
C GLN A 78 -0.49 -11.43 -7.78
N TYR A 79 0.33 -10.40 -7.92
CA TYR A 79 0.33 -9.52 -9.10
C TYR A 79 1.55 -9.68 -10.02
N GLY A 80 2.55 -10.46 -9.61
CA GLY A 80 3.77 -10.72 -10.39
C GLY A 80 4.82 -9.60 -10.33
N SER A 81 4.46 -8.42 -9.81
CA SER A 81 5.34 -7.26 -9.67
C SER A 81 4.82 -6.31 -8.60
N CYS A 82 5.69 -5.47 -8.06
CA CYS A 82 5.30 -4.32 -7.25
C CYS A 82 5.14 -3.04 -8.09
N ARG A 83 5.67 -3.01 -9.32
CA ARG A 83 5.67 -1.82 -10.19
C ARG A 83 4.29 -1.61 -10.81
N CYS A 84 3.79 -0.38 -10.72
CA CYS A 84 2.45 -0.05 -11.23
C CYS A 84 2.30 -0.34 -12.72
N TYR A 85 3.31 0.01 -13.52
CA TYR A 85 3.40 -0.26 -14.96
C TYR A 85 3.18 -1.75 -15.30
N ASP A 86 3.85 -2.66 -14.60
CA ASP A 86 3.74 -4.10 -14.87
C ASP A 86 2.35 -4.63 -14.51
N ILE A 87 1.78 -4.12 -13.41
CA ILE A 87 0.43 -4.50 -12.97
C ILE A 87 -0.61 -4.02 -13.98
N GLN A 88 -0.51 -2.77 -14.47
CA GLN A 88 -1.39 -2.26 -15.52
C GLN A 88 -1.29 -3.08 -16.79
N ASN A 89 -0.08 -3.37 -17.28
CA ASN A 89 0.11 -4.21 -18.45
C ASN A 89 -0.51 -5.60 -18.27
N ARG A 90 -0.35 -6.21 -17.10
CA ARG A 90 -0.95 -7.52 -16.81
C ARG A 90 -2.48 -7.49 -16.80
N LEU A 91 -3.08 -6.42 -16.29
CA LEU A 91 -4.53 -6.31 -16.12
C LEU A 91 -5.26 -5.77 -17.34
N MET A 92 -4.61 -4.91 -18.13
CA MET A 92 -5.25 -4.16 -19.21
C MET A 92 -4.48 -4.26 -20.54
N GLY A 93 -3.34 -4.95 -20.58
CA GLY A 93 -2.52 -5.11 -21.79
C GLY A 93 -1.68 -3.88 -22.17
N ARG A 94 -1.81 -2.78 -21.43
CA ARG A 94 -1.06 -1.54 -21.65
C ARG A 94 -1.09 -0.64 -20.42
N THR A 95 -0.30 0.42 -20.48
CA THR A 95 -0.33 1.56 -19.55
C THR A 95 -0.86 2.81 -20.24
N PHE A 96 -1.13 3.84 -19.46
CA PHE A 96 -1.75 5.08 -19.92
C PHE A 96 -0.97 6.27 -19.37
N ASN A 97 -0.75 7.31 -20.19
CA ASN A 97 -0.27 8.60 -19.72
C ASN A 97 -1.46 9.44 -19.24
N LEU A 98 -1.76 9.41 -17.96
CA LEU A 98 -2.96 10.06 -17.40
C LEU A 98 -2.90 11.60 -17.44
N TYR A 99 -1.77 12.20 -17.84
CA TYR A 99 -1.65 13.63 -18.08
C TYR A 99 -2.16 14.06 -19.47
N GLU A 100 -2.41 13.10 -20.37
CA GLU A 100 -2.97 13.34 -21.69
C GLU A 100 -4.45 12.97 -21.71
N THR A 101 -5.32 13.92 -22.10
CA THR A 101 -6.78 13.73 -22.11
C THR A 101 -7.20 12.50 -22.90
N SER A 102 -6.62 12.28 -24.10
CA SER A 102 -6.93 11.12 -24.93
C SER A 102 -6.51 9.79 -24.32
N GLU A 103 -5.44 9.75 -23.53
CA GLU A 103 -5.01 8.56 -22.81
C GLU A 103 -5.86 8.32 -21.54
N LEU A 104 -6.30 9.39 -20.89
CA LEU A 104 -7.24 9.29 -19.76
C LEU A 104 -8.58 8.69 -20.23
N GLU A 105 -9.10 9.11 -21.38
CA GLU A 105 -10.31 8.52 -21.97
C GLU A 105 -10.14 7.01 -22.22
N LYS A 106 -9.03 6.61 -22.84
CA LYS A 106 -8.69 5.20 -23.06
C LYS A 106 -8.54 4.41 -21.77
N ALA A 107 -8.01 5.01 -20.71
CA ALA A 107 -7.90 4.39 -19.39
C ALA A 107 -9.29 4.10 -18.79
N ILE A 108 -10.23 5.04 -18.96
CA ILE A 108 -11.63 4.88 -18.53
C ILE A 108 -12.31 3.76 -19.34
N GLU A 109 -12.15 3.76 -20.66
CA GLU A 109 -12.68 2.70 -21.55
C GLU A 109 -12.12 1.32 -21.18
N ALA A 110 -10.83 1.24 -20.85
CA ALA A 110 -10.18 0.03 -20.36
C ALA A 110 -10.58 -0.37 -18.92
N LYS A 111 -11.50 0.36 -18.29
CA LYS A 111 -11.98 0.15 -16.91
C LYS A 111 -10.84 0.16 -15.87
N MET A 112 -9.81 0.99 -16.09
CA MET A 112 -8.68 1.13 -15.18
C MET A 112 -9.11 1.39 -13.72
N PRO A 113 -10.09 2.27 -13.41
CA PRO A 113 -10.55 2.47 -12.03
C PRO A 113 -11.07 1.18 -11.37
N ALA A 114 -11.80 0.36 -12.12
CA ALA A 114 -12.34 -0.90 -11.63
C ALA A 114 -11.25 -1.96 -11.39
N HIS A 115 -10.22 -2.02 -12.24
CA HIS A 115 -9.07 -2.89 -12.04
C HIS A 115 -8.23 -2.44 -10.85
N CYS A 116 -7.89 -1.14 -10.78
CA CYS A 116 -7.09 -0.59 -9.69
C CYS A 116 -7.79 -0.69 -8.34
N SER A 117 -9.12 -0.49 -8.24
CA SER A 117 -9.83 -0.65 -6.97
C SER A 117 -9.77 -2.08 -6.42
N LYS A 118 -9.73 -3.11 -7.26
CA LYS A 118 -9.48 -4.48 -6.81
C LYS A 118 -8.07 -4.67 -6.25
N VAL A 119 -7.06 -4.06 -6.90
CA VAL A 119 -5.67 -4.08 -6.40
C VAL A 119 -5.58 -3.37 -5.04
N VAL A 120 -6.24 -2.21 -4.91
CA VAL A 120 -6.33 -1.45 -3.66
C VAL A 120 -6.98 -2.27 -2.56
N GLY A 121 -8.12 -2.90 -2.83
CA GLY A 121 -8.82 -3.77 -1.88
C GLY A 121 -7.95 -4.94 -1.42
N THR A 122 -7.23 -5.58 -2.36
CA THR A 122 -6.31 -6.67 -2.03
C THR A 122 -5.17 -6.20 -1.13
N ALA A 123 -4.49 -5.09 -1.48
CA ALA A 123 -3.40 -4.56 -0.68
C ALA A 123 -3.88 -4.14 0.72
N ALA A 124 -5.05 -3.51 0.82
CA ALA A 124 -5.65 -3.13 2.10
C ALA A 124 -5.92 -4.36 2.97
N ARG A 125 -6.54 -5.41 2.42
CA ARG A 125 -6.79 -6.66 3.14
C ARG A 125 -5.51 -7.31 3.63
N LEU A 126 -4.51 -7.46 2.75
CA LEU A 126 -3.22 -8.07 3.11
C LEU A 126 -2.50 -7.29 4.23
N ALA A 127 -2.52 -5.95 4.16
CA ALA A 127 -1.92 -5.11 5.19
C ALA A 127 -2.69 -5.21 6.52
N THR A 128 -4.02 -5.18 6.49
CA THR A 128 -4.86 -5.31 7.69
C THR A 128 -4.64 -6.65 8.37
N GLU A 129 -4.60 -7.76 7.62
CA GLU A 129 -4.30 -9.09 8.16
C GLU A 129 -2.95 -9.10 8.89
N LEU A 130 -1.89 -8.55 8.27
CA LEU A 130 -0.56 -8.49 8.89
C LEU A 130 -0.53 -7.62 10.15
N ILE A 131 -1.28 -6.51 10.15
CA ILE A 131 -1.38 -5.61 11.31
C ILE A 131 -2.09 -6.32 12.47
N LEU A 132 -3.24 -6.94 12.21
CA LEU A 132 -4.00 -7.64 13.24
C LEU A 132 -3.23 -8.82 13.83
N ASP A 133 -2.57 -9.63 12.99
CA ASP A 133 -1.70 -10.72 13.43
C ASP A 133 -0.58 -10.21 14.36
N GLU A 134 0.02 -9.07 14.03
CA GLU A 134 1.09 -8.49 14.84
C GLU A 134 0.56 -7.90 16.15
N MET A 135 -0.59 -7.23 16.13
CA MET A 135 -1.25 -6.74 17.33
C MET A 135 -1.60 -7.89 18.29
N GLU A 136 -2.05 -9.01 17.75
CA GLU A 136 -2.36 -10.19 18.57
C GLU A 136 -1.12 -10.80 19.23
N ARG A 137 0.01 -10.85 18.53
CA ARG A 137 1.30 -11.32 19.08
C ARG A 137 1.82 -10.46 20.22
N GLN A 138 1.43 -9.18 20.26
CA GLN A 138 1.86 -8.24 21.30
C GLN A 138 0.99 -8.28 22.56
N LYS A 139 -0.18 -8.93 22.52
CA LYS A 139 -0.99 -9.11 23.72
C LYS A 139 -0.21 -9.97 24.71
N PRO A 140 -0.12 -9.57 26.01
CA PRO A 140 0.51 -10.41 27.02
C PRO A 140 -0.18 -11.78 27.00
N ARG A 141 0.60 -12.84 26.87
CA ARG A 141 0.08 -14.20 27.12
C ARG A 141 -0.37 -14.20 28.57
N ASN A 142 -1.67 -14.26 28.80
CA ASN A 142 -2.19 -14.55 30.15
C ASN A 142 -1.67 -15.96 30.49
N GLU A 143 -0.60 -16.02 31.26
CA GLU A 143 -0.20 -17.25 31.95
C GLU A 143 -1.31 -17.54 32.95
N GLY A 144 -2.18 -18.50 32.59
CA GLY A 144 -3.18 -19.06 33.46
C GLY A 144 -2.53 -20.06 34.46
#